data_3e76688be885b2434d9b1341c7458bff
#
_entry.id   3e76688be885b2434d9b1341c7458bff
#
_cell.length_a   1.000
_cell.length_b   1.000
_cell.length_c   1.000
_cell.angle_alpha   90.00
_cell.angle_beta   90.00
_cell.angle_gamma   90.00
#
_symmetry.space_group_name_H-M   'P 1'
#
loop_
_entity.id
_entity.type
_entity.pdbx_description
1 polymer ?
#
loop_
_entity_poly.entity_id
_entity_poly.type
_entity_poly.pdbx_seq_one_letter_code
_entity_poly.pdbx_strand_id
1 'polypeptide(L)'
;AGRFTYNWNYRYFVDFNFGYTGSENFAPGNQFGFFPAFSLAWNVAEESFVKNNLKWMNMFKIRYSHGKVGNDNIGDNNRFPYLYTIATTGYNSEGKPNYVYNWGFGDYGKSFIGTRYTQMASNGITWEVATKDDLGIDLSLFNDKFTATVDYFHEKRTGIFLTREFLPEITGLESKPKANVGEVKSQGFDGNFALKQKLGEVDMTIRGNITYSKNEVLEKDEENQVYSYLYQKGYRVDQVKGLIAEGLFADYDDIRTSPKQEFGTVQPGDIKYKDVNGDGVVNDNDKVAIGATTTPNL
;
A
#
# COMPACT_ATOMS: atom_id res chain seq x y z
N ALA A 1 19.87 14.19 11.58
CA ALA A 1 20.19 12.82 11.20
C ALA A 1 21.62 12.50 11.62
N GLY A 2 21.90 11.24 11.91
CA GLY A 2 23.24 10.77 12.22
C GLY A 2 23.47 9.35 11.73
N ARG A 3 24.74 9.00 11.52
CA ARG A 3 25.15 7.66 11.11
C ARG A 3 26.41 7.28 11.85
N PHE A 4 26.45 6.02 12.30
CA PHE A 4 27.63 5.37 12.87
C PHE A 4 27.88 4.08 12.12
N THR A 5 29.09 3.90 11.58
CA THR A 5 29.48 2.70 10.84
C THR A 5 30.74 2.13 11.45
N TYR A 6 30.76 0.83 11.70
CA TYR A 6 31.92 0.11 12.19
C TYR A 6 32.17 -1.14 11.36
N ASN A 7 33.44 -1.37 11.05
CA ASN A 7 33.90 -2.54 10.31
C ASN A 7 35.10 -3.13 11.02
N TRP A 8 35.07 -4.43 11.33
CA TRP A 8 36.18 -5.17 11.87
C TRP A 8 36.70 -6.20 10.88
N ASN A 9 37.96 -5.97 10.44
CA ASN A 9 38.71 -6.84 9.53
C ASN A 9 37.93 -7.28 8.27
N TYR A 10 37.02 -6.44 7.74
CA TYR A 10 36.14 -6.77 6.60
C TYR A 10 35.29 -8.02 6.81
N ARG A 11 35.16 -8.50 8.06
CA ARG A 11 34.35 -9.67 8.43
C ARG A 11 33.01 -9.26 8.99
N TYR A 12 33.00 -8.36 9.97
CA TYR A 12 31.79 -7.95 10.66
C TYR A 12 31.57 -6.46 10.44
N PHE A 13 30.34 -6.15 10.09
CA PHE A 13 29.92 -4.78 9.81
C PHE A 13 28.72 -4.45 10.69
N VAL A 14 28.74 -3.29 11.27
CA VAL A 14 27.64 -2.72 12.05
C VAL A 14 27.39 -1.32 11.56
N ASP A 15 26.15 -1.01 11.25
CA ASP A 15 25.74 0.33 10.85
C ASP A 15 24.51 0.74 11.66
N PHE A 16 24.53 1.93 12.20
CA PHE A 16 23.42 2.53 12.91
C PHE A 16 23.13 3.90 12.33
N ASN A 17 21.90 4.11 11.89
CA ASN A 17 21.42 5.37 11.34
C ASN A 17 20.23 5.85 12.14
N PHE A 18 20.05 7.16 12.24
CA PHE A 18 18.80 7.72 12.72
C PHE A 18 18.47 9.03 12.02
N GLY A 19 17.19 9.23 11.79
CA GLY A 19 16.60 10.48 11.38
C GLY A 19 15.75 11.04 12.51
N TYR A 20 15.90 12.33 12.78
CA TYR A 20 14.97 13.09 13.60
C TYR A 20 14.51 14.27 12.76
N THR A 21 13.25 14.29 12.39
CA THR A 21 12.69 15.26 11.44
C THR A 21 11.32 15.73 11.91
N GLY A 22 10.93 16.91 11.48
CA GLY A 22 9.64 17.50 11.81
C GLY A 22 8.85 17.87 10.55
N SER A 23 7.54 17.83 10.67
CA SER A 23 6.61 18.24 9.63
C SER A 23 5.56 19.19 10.20
N GLU A 24 5.31 20.28 9.49
CA GLU A 24 4.25 21.24 9.81
C GLU A 24 2.85 20.69 9.50
N ASN A 25 2.74 19.58 8.78
CA ASN A 25 1.46 18.94 8.50
C ASN A 25 0.78 18.41 9.76
N PHE A 26 1.50 18.29 10.87
CA PHE A 26 0.99 17.72 12.11
C PHE A 26 0.83 18.79 13.20
N ALA A 27 -0.16 18.59 14.07
CA ALA A 27 -0.41 19.47 15.19
C ALA A 27 0.81 19.55 16.14
N PRO A 28 0.99 20.67 16.89
CA PRO A 28 2.00 20.76 17.92
C PRO A 28 1.94 19.55 18.88
N GLY A 29 3.10 18.92 19.08
CA GLY A 29 3.24 17.68 19.86
C GLY A 29 3.39 16.42 19.00
N ASN A 30 2.86 16.40 17.77
CA ASN A 30 2.97 15.28 16.82
C ASN A 30 3.93 15.56 15.66
N GLN A 31 4.52 16.75 15.61
CA GLN A 31 5.33 17.22 14.48
C GLN A 31 6.61 16.43 14.27
N PHE A 32 7.26 16.00 15.34
CA PHE A 32 8.59 15.38 15.27
C PHE A 32 8.53 13.86 15.30
N GLY A 33 9.23 13.23 14.37
CA GLY A 33 9.39 11.79 14.28
C GLY A 33 10.86 11.37 14.46
N PHE A 34 11.07 10.25 15.15
CA PHE A 34 12.39 9.61 15.30
C PHE A 34 12.38 8.26 14.57
N PHE A 35 13.30 8.13 13.61
CA PHE A 35 13.33 6.98 12.69
C PHE A 35 14.73 6.34 12.75
N PRO A 36 14.95 5.38 13.68
CA PRO A 36 16.19 4.65 13.77
C PRO A 36 16.22 3.49 12.76
N ALA A 37 17.44 3.16 12.31
CA ALA A 37 17.73 1.98 11.55
C ALA A 37 19.07 1.40 11.93
N PHE A 38 19.19 0.08 11.96
CA PHE A 38 20.45 -0.61 12.16
C PHE A 38 20.64 -1.71 11.13
N SER A 39 21.88 -2.01 10.81
CA SER A 39 22.23 -3.15 9.99
C SER A 39 23.45 -3.87 10.50
N LEU A 40 23.45 -5.18 10.29
CA LEU A 40 24.53 -6.08 10.60
C LEU A 40 24.91 -6.84 9.34
N ALA A 41 26.21 -7.06 9.14
CA ALA A 41 26.62 -7.97 8.09
C ALA A 41 27.86 -8.78 8.51
N TRP A 42 27.88 -10.01 8.03
CA TRP A 42 28.96 -10.95 8.23
C TRP A 42 29.46 -11.44 6.88
N ASN A 43 30.73 -11.13 6.57
CA ASN A 43 31.39 -11.67 5.40
C ASN A 43 32.09 -12.98 5.78
N VAL A 44 31.39 -14.06 5.58
CA VAL A 44 31.85 -15.44 5.90
C VAL A 44 33.08 -15.82 5.09
N ALA A 45 33.23 -15.30 3.86
CA ALA A 45 34.38 -15.59 3.01
C ALA A 45 35.72 -15.11 3.60
N GLU A 46 35.71 -14.09 4.46
CA GLU A 46 36.91 -13.59 5.14
C GLU A 46 37.26 -14.37 6.40
N GLU A 47 36.47 -15.37 6.81
CA GLU A 47 36.80 -16.25 7.89
C GLU A 47 37.96 -17.22 7.52
N SER A 48 38.86 -17.45 8.46
CA SER A 48 40.07 -18.25 8.21
C SER A 48 39.76 -19.66 7.70
N PHE A 49 38.71 -20.27 8.22
CA PHE A 49 38.29 -21.61 7.82
C PHE A 49 37.70 -21.66 6.41
N VAL A 50 37.08 -20.57 5.93
CA VAL A 50 36.58 -20.47 4.55
C VAL A 50 37.72 -20.09 3.60
N LYS A 51 38.45 -19.04 3.93
CA LYS A 51 39.53 -18.48 3.10
C LYS A 51 40.64 -19.50 2.79
N ASN A 52 40.93 -20.39 3.74
CA ASN A 52 41.94 -21.42 3.55
C ASN A 52 41.44 -22.63 2.77
N ASN A 53 40.17 -22.99 2.86
CA ASN A 53 39.60 -24.21 2.30
C ASN A 53 38.81 -23.98 1.01
N LEU A 54 38.16 -22.82 0.85
CA LEU A 54 37.26 -22.54 -0.28
C LEU A 54 37.78 -21.34 -1.10
N LYS A 55 38.94 -21.49 -1.71
CA LYS A 55 39.61 -20.44 -2.49
C LYS A 55 38.81 -19.93 -3.69
N TRP A 56 37.79 -20.67 -4.11
CA TRP A 56 36.87 -20.27 -5.19
C TRP A 56 35.77 -19.32 -4.75
N MET A 57 35.58 -19.14 -3.44
CA MET A 57 34.59 -18.24 -2.85
C MET A 57 35.27 -16.90 -2.57
N ASN A 58 34.96 -15.90 -3.39
CA ASN A 58 35.54 -14.56 -3.26
C ASN A 58 34.77 -13.70 -2.25
N MET A 59 33.45 -13.85 -2.21
CA MET A 59 32.58 -13.19 -1.25
C MET A 59 31.39 -14.08 -0.92
N PHE A 60 31.09 -14.17 0.36
CA PHE A 60 29.86 -14.70 0.89
C PHE A 60 29.48 -13.86 2.09
N LYS A 61 28.59 -12.89 1.88
CA LYS A 61 28.19 -11.92 2.89
C LYS A 61 26.72 -12.07 3.18
N ILE A 62 26.39 -12.25 4.45
CA ILE A 62 25.01 -12.27 4.96
C ILE A 62 24.76 -10.90 5.55
N ARG A 63 23.64 -10.29 5.23
CA ARG A 63 23.22 -8.97 5.68
C ARG A 63 21.85 -9.06 6.36
N TYR A 64 21.66 -8.31 7.41
CA TYR A 64 20.36 -8.06 8.00
C TYR A 64 20.24 -6.58 8.31
N SER A 65 19.12 -5.98 7.96
CA SER A 65 18.78 -4.63 8.36
C SER A 65 17.38 -4.55 8.94
N HIS A 66 17.21 -3.68 9.94
CA HIS A 66 15.93 -3.33 10.52
C HIS A 66 15.87 -1.82 10.68
N GLY A 67 14.78 -1.21 10.25
CA GLY A 67 14.65 0.23 10.35
C GLY A 67 13.23 0.73 10.23
N LYS A 68 13.06 1.98 10.68
CA LYS A 68 11.82 2.71 10.56
C LYS A 68 11.99 3.90 9.61
N VAL A 69 10.99 4.13 8.78
CA VAL A 69 10.92 5.28 7.88
C VAL A 69 9.58 5.97 8.10
N GLY A 70 9.62 7.26 8.34
CA GLY A 70 8.43 8.10 8.47
C GLY A 70 8.04 8.71 7.13
N ASN A 71 6.74 8.82 6.91
CA ASN A 71 6.15 9.54 5.79
C ASN A 71 5.15 10.57 6.33
N ASP A 72 5.29 11.82 5.93
CA ASP A 72 4.41 12.93 6.30
C ASP A 72 3.48 13.36 5.16
N ASN A 73 3.47 12.59 4.08
CA ASN A 73 2.58 12.86 2.95
C ASN A 73 1.15 12.46 3.34
N ILE A 74 0.32 13.46 3.53
CA ILE A 74 -1.10 13.30 3.90
C ILE A 74 -2.03 13.27 2.68
N GLY A 75 -1.46 13.14 1.47
CA GLY A 75 -2.21 13.18 0.20
C GLY A 75 -2.85 14.56 -0.03
N ASP A 76 -3.23 14.81 -1.28
CA ASP A 76 -3.88 16.02 -1.75
C ASP A 76 -3.20 17.34 -1.35
N ASN A 77 -3.68 18.44 -1.83
CA ASN A 77 -3.19 19.78 -1.50
C ASN A 77 -3.60 20.28 -0.10
N ASN A 78 -4.08 19.38 0.76
CA ASN A 78 -4.53 19.72 2.10
C ASN A 78 -3.34 19.82 3.07
N ARG A 79 -2.84 21.03 3.26
CA ARG A 79 -1.89 21.33 4.33
C ARG A 79 -2.65 21.58 5.63
N PHE A 80 -2.02 21.26 6.77
CA PHE A 80 -2.55 21.54 8.11
C PHE A 80 -3.91 20.87 8.41
N PRO A 81 -4.02 19.53 8.29
CA PRO A 81 -5.29 18.82 8.53
C PRO A 81 -5.80 18.92 9.97
N TYR A 82 -4.99 19.41 10.89
CA TYR A 82 -5.37 19.70 12.28
C TYR A 82 -6.12 21.01 12.43
N LEU A 83 -6.24 21.82 11.35
CA LEU A 83 -7.06 23.01 11.34
C LEU A 83 -8.41 22.69 10.66
N TYR A 84 -9.49 23.25 11.20
CA TYR A 84 -10.73 23.27 10.45
C TYR A 84 -10.74 24.45 9.49
N THR A 85 -11.34 24.28 8.33
CA THR A 85 -11.55 25.35 7.37
C THR A 85 -13.04 25.57 7.17
N ILE A 86 -13.40 26.85 7.08
CA ILE A 86 -14.79 27.28 6.86
C ILE A 86 -14.84 27.95 5.49
N ALA A 87 -15.69 27.41 4.61
CA ALA A 87 -16.04 28.11 3.40
C ALA A 87 -17.03 29.23 3.72
N THR A 88 -16.64 30.44 3.39
CA THR A 88 -17.54 31.59 3.34
C THR A 88 -17.94 31.82 1.89
N THR A 89 -18.91 32.65 1.64
CA THR A 89 -19.32 33.03 0.29
C THR A 89 -18.14 33.47 -0.54
N GLY A 90 -17.85 32.70 -1.59
CA GLY A 90 -16.94 33.09 -2.66
C GLY A 90 -17.73 33.48 -3.92
N TYR A 91 -17.05 34.09 -4.86
CA TYR A 91 -17.56 34.31 -6.21
C TYR A 91 -16.97 33.25 -7.13
N ASN A 92 -17.80 32.69 -8.03
CA ASN A 92 -17.29 31.81 -9.08
C ASN A 92 -16.56 32.62 -10.16
N SER A 93 -15.97 31.93 -11.13
CA SER A 93 -15.27 32.57 -12.27
C SER A 93 -16.13 33.52 -13.10
N GLU A 94 -17.45 33.46 -12.98
CA GLU A 94 -18.43 34.34 -13.64
C GLU A 94 -18.85 35.52 -12.77
N GLY A 95 -18.23 35.73 -11.60
CA GLY A 95 -18.55 36.81 -10.68
C GLY A 95 -19.89 36.63 -9.97
N LYS A 96 -20.49 35.42 -10.01
CA LYS A 96 -21.70 35.11 -9.25
C LYS A 96 -21.35 34.55 -7.88
N PRO A 97 -22.14 34.90 -6.82
CA PRO A 97 -21.92 34.32 -5.50
C PRO A 97 -21.96 32.79 -5.54
N ASN A 98 -20.89 32.16 -5.07
CA ASN A 98 -20.85 30.70 -4.86
C ASN A 98 -21.59 30.42 -3.58
N TYR A 99 -22.85 30.04 -3.67
CA TYR A 99 -23.68 29.73 -2.52
C TYR A 99 -23.17 28.43 -1.87
N VAL A 100 -22.59 28.58 -0.69
CA VAL A 100 -22.03 27.44 0.04
C VAL A 100 -23.11 26.63 0.75
N TYR A 101 -24.19 27.31 1.15
CA TYR A 101 -25.37 26.67 1.72
C TYR A 101 -26.58 27.63 1.60
N ASN A 102 -27.74 27.13 1.17
CA ASN A 102 -28.96 27.86 1.16
C ASN A 102 -29.87 27.41 2.33
N TRP A 103 -30.02 28.24 3.33
CA TRP A 103 -31.00 28.00 4.38
C TRP A 103 -32.36 28.55 3.93
N GLY A 104 -33.34 27.67 3.70
CA GLY A 104 -34.71 28.07 3.47
C GLY A 104 -35.48 28.13 4.77
N PHE A 105 -35.83 29.35 5.21
CA PHE A 105 -36.75 29.56 6.29
C PHE A 105 -38.04 30.18 5.77
N GLY A 106 -39.18 29.55 6.00
CA GLY A 106 -40.47 30.11 5.69
C GLY A 106 -40.81 30.19 4.21
N ASP A 107 -41.28 31.35 3.74
CA ASP A 107 -41.78 31.53 2.38
C ASP A 107 -40.81 31.06 1.28
N TYR A 108 -41.35 30.26 0.41
CA TYR A 108 -40.69 29.77 -0.79
C TYR A 108 -40.02 30.89 -1.60
N GLY A 109 -38.69 30.97 -1.57
CA GLY A 109 -37.94 31.88 -2.42
C GLY A 109 -36.90 32.78 -1.73
N LYS A 110 -36.79 32.76 -0.39
CA LYS A 110 -35.71 33.45 0.32
C LYS A 110 -34.67 32.44 0.77
N SER A 111 -33.52 32.39 0.10
CA SER A 111 -32.37 31.66 0.55
C SER A 111 -31.38 32.57 1.27
N PHE A 112 -30.92 32.15 2.44
CA PHE A 112 -29.88 32.85 3.17
C PHE A 112 -28.56 32.12 2.94
N ILE A 113 -27.50 32.90 2.68
CA ILE A 113 -26.16 32.40 2.49
C ILE A 113 -25.61 32.00 3.85
N GLY A 114 -25.25 30.71 3.99
CA GLY A 114 -24.62 30.17 5.20
C GLY A 114 -23.13 29.88 4.99
N THR A 115 -22.46 29.56 6.07
CA THR A 115 -21.11 29.06 6.10
C THR A 115 -21.11 27.54 6.37
N ARG A 116 -20.11 26.82 5.88
CA ARG A 116 -19.95 25.38 6.16
C ARG A 116 -18.49 25.04 6.46
N TYR A 117 -18.28 23.97 7.20
CA TYR A 117 -16.95 23.38 7.33
C TYR A 117 -16.60 22.63 6.05
N THR A 118 -15.48 23.01 5.42
CA THR A 118 -14.92 22.28 4.27
C THR A 118 -13.86 21.29 4.69
N GLN A 119 -13.31 21.46 5.88
CA GLN A 119 -12.37 20.52 6.48
C GLN A 119 -12.62 20.46 7.99
N MET A 120 -12.79 19.25 8.49
CA MET A 120 -12.85 18.98 9.93
C MET A 120 -11.43 18.86 10.50
N ALA A 121 -11.21 19.49 11.65
CA ALA A 121 -9.91 19.39 12.35
C ALA A 121 -9.63 17.95 12.80
N SER A 122 -8.46 17.47 12.51
CA SER A 122 -7.98 16.13 12.89
C SER A 122 -6.68 16.24 13.69
N ASN A 123 -6.79 16.55 14.97
CA ASN A 123 -5.62 16.82 15.84
C ASN A 123 -4.76 15.59 16.14
N GLY A 124 -5.29 14.39 15.97
CA GLY A 124 -4.59 13.13 16.24
C GLY A 124 -3.70 12.63 15.09
N ILE A 125 -3.60 13.38 14.01
CA ILE A 125 -2.80 12.97 12.85
C ILE A 125 -1.31 13.05 13.18
N THR A 126 -0.59 12.01 12.78
CA THR A 126 0.85 11.85 12.98
C THR A 126 1.48 11.13 11.79
N TRP A 127 2.75 10.83 11.90
CA TRP A 127 3.53 10.14 10.89
C TRP A 127 2.96 8.76 10.54
N GLU A 128 2.89 8.48 9.25
CA GLU A 128 2.83 7.12 8.76
C GLU A 128 4.21 6.49 8.92
N VAL A 129 4.29 5.30 9.50
CA VAL A 129 5.57 4.64 9.79
C VAL A 129 5.65 3.31 9.07
N ALA A 130 6.66 3.15 8.23
CA ALA A 130 7.05 1.87 7.64
C ALA A 130 8.19 1.27 8.47
N THR A 131 7.94 0.11 9.06
CA THR A 131 8.97 -0.73 9.68
C THR A 131 9.41 -1.76 8.65
N LYS A 132 10.71 -1.82 8.38
CA LYS A 132 11.30 -2.66 7.34
C LYS A 132 12.33 -3.60 7.94
N ASP A 133 12.26 -4.86 7.53
CA ASP A 133 13.24 -5.90 7.79
C ASP A 133 13.75 -6.41 6.45
N ASP A 134 15.05 -6.59 6.33
CA ASP A 134 15.69 -7.07 5.12
C ASP A 134 16.79 -8.05 5.47
N LEU A 135 16.76 -9.24 4.87
CA LEU A 135 17.77 -10.28 4.99
C LEU A 135 18.36 -10.58 3.62
N GLY A 136 19.62 -10.22 3.44
CA GLY A 136 20.30 -10.33 2.17
C GLY A 136 21.50 -11.26 2.19
N ILE A 137 21.79 -11.82 1.03
CA ILE A 137 22.98 -12.63 0.77
C ILE A 137 23.68 -12.10 -0.49
N ASP A 138 24.96 -11.77 -0.36
CA ASP A 138 25.81 -11.41 -1.49
C ASP A 138 26.83 -12.53 -1.73
N LEU A 139 26.90 -13.01 -2.96
CA LEU A 139 27.79 -14.05 -3.42
C LEU A 139 28.72 -13.54 -4.53
N SER A 140 29.99 -13.88 -4.44
CA SER A 140 30.93 -13.79 -5.55
C SER A 140 31.81 -15.02 -5.55
N LEU A 141 31.82 -15.73 -6.67
CA LEU A 141 32.46 -17.03 -6.82
C LEU A 141 33.36 -17.05 -8.06
N PHE A 142 34.38 -17.91 -8.02
CA PHE A 142 35.26 -18.23 -9.17
C PHE A 142 35.94 -17.00 -9.79
N ASN A 143 36.53 -16.15 -8.92
CA ASN A 143 37.16 -14.87 -9.33
C ASN A 143 36.17 -13.94 -10.03
N ASP A 144 35.00 -13.72 -9.40
CA ASP A 144 33.91 -12.86 -9.86
C ASP A 144 33.27 -13.28 -11.20
N LYS A 145 33.50 -14.55 -11.62
CA LYS A 145 32.80 -15.11 -12.79
C LYS A 145 31.30 -15.26 -12.54
N PHE A 146 30.93 -15.63 -11.33
CA PHE A 146 29.53 -15.67 -10.91
C PHE A 146 29.32 -14.76 -9.73
N THR A 147 28.39 -13.82 -9.87
CA THR A 147 27.94 -12.95 -8.78
C THR A 147 26.42 -13.04 -8.63
N ALA A 148 25.94 -13.05 -7.41
CA ALA A 148 24.51 -13.04 -7.12
C ALA A 148 24.25 -12.26 -5.84
N THR A 149 23.14 -11.55 -5.83
CA THR A 149 22.56 -10.94 -4.63
C THR A 149 21.12 -11.37 -4.53
N VAL A 150 20.71 -11.81 -3.34
CA VAL A 150 19.30 -12.19 -3.07
C VAL A 150 18.92 -11.57 -1.76
N ASP A 151 17.80 -10.85 -1.75
CA ASP A 151 17.24 -10.18 -0.58
C ASP A 151 15.82 -10.68 -0.34
N TYR A 152 15.50 -10.99 0.91
CA TYR A 152 14.14 -11.17 1.41
C TYR A 152 13.78 -9.97 2.23
N PHE A 153 12.69 -9.32 1.89
CA PHE A 153 12.20 -8.14 2.58
C PHE A 153 10.82 -8.36 3.19
N HIS A 154 10.62 -7.71 4.33
CA HIS A 154 9.33 -7.59 5.00
C HIS A 154 9.14 -6.15 5.43
N GLU A 155 8.00 -5.56 5.08
CA GLU A 155 7.61 -4.20 5.47
C GLU A 155 6.23 -4.24 6.12
N LYS A 156 6.11 -3.60 7.28
CA LYS A 156 4.82 -3.29 7.89
C LYS A 156 4.67 -1.79 7.97
N ARG A 157 3.66 -1.27 7.28
CA ARG A 157 3.31 0.14 7.24
C ARG A 157 2.09 0.37 8.11
N THR A 158 2.22 1.26 9.10
CA THR A 158 1.19 1.57 10.09
C THR A 158 0.88 3.04 10.09
N GLY A 159 -0.31 3.40 10.55
CA GLY A 159 -0.72 4.78 10.61
C GLY A 159 -0.92 5.41 9.23
N ILE A 160 -1.32 4.63 8.22
CA ILE A 160 -1.64 5.16 6.90
C ILE A 160 -2.81 6.13 7.02
N PHE A 161 -2.62 7.31 6.45
CA PHE A 161 -3.57 8.38 6.49
C PHE A 161 -4.74 8.13 5.53
N LEU A 162 -5.93 7.92 6.08
CA LEU A 162 -7.14 7.59 5.33
C LEU A 162 -8.32 8.46 5.80
N THR A 163 -9.29 8.64 4.89
CA THR A 163 -10.60 9.20 5.25
C THR A 163 -11.37 8.17 6.07
N ARG A 164 -12.04 8.64 7.14
CA ARG A 164 -12.88 7.81 7.99
C ARG A 164 -14.19 7.47 7.26
N GLU A 165 -14.27 6.25 6.73
CA GLU A 165 -15.46 5.79 5.99
C GLU A 165 -16.57 5.27 6.91
N PHE A 166 -16.22 4.77 8.10
CA PHE A 166 -17.16 4.20 9.07
C PHE A 166 -18.07 5.23 9.77
N LEU A 167 -18.03 6.51 9.41
CA LEU A 167 -18.89 7.53 10.01
C LEU A 167 -20.25 7.55 9.35
N PRO A 168 -21.34 7.30 10.11
CA PRO A 168 -22.70 7.34 9.56
C PRO A 168 -23.05 8.72 9.02
N GLU A 169 -23.81 8.78 7.94
CA GLU A 169 -24.29 10.04 7.35
C GLU A 169 -25.14 10.88 8.29
N ILE A 170 -25.79 10.25 9.29
CA ILE A 170 -26.58 10.94 10.31
C ILE A 170 -25.76 11.94 11.14
N THR A 171 -24.43 11.86 11.10
CA THR A 171 -23.55 12.85 11.74
C THR A 171 -23.63 14.22 11.07
N GLY A 172 -24.19 14.29 9.87
CA GLY A 172 -24.35 15.53 9.11
C GLY A 172 -23.03 16.17 8.66
N LEU A 173 -21.95 15.40 8.65
CA LEU A 173 -20.64 15.86 8.20
C LEU A 173 -20.56 15.84 6.66
N GLU A 174 -20.40 16.98 6.06
CA GLU A 174 -20.20 17.08 4.61
C GLU A 174 -18.80 16.58 4.20
N SER A 175 -17.80 16.81 5.04
CA SER A 175 -16.44 16.33 4.87
C SER A 175 -16.08 15.36 5.98
N LYS A 176 -15.85 14.11 5.63
CA LYS A 176 -15.43 13.08 6.59
C LYS A 176 -14.03 13.41 7.12
N PRO A 177 -13.78 13.34 8.43
CA PRO A 177 -12.44 13.56 8.99
C PRO A 177 -11.48 12.48 8.51
N LYS A 178 -10.19 12.81 8.54
CA LYS A 178 -9.11 11.89 8.21
C LYS A 178 -8.39 11.44 9.48
N ALA A 179 -7.81 10.27 9.46
CA ALA A 179 -7.04 9.70 10.57
C ALA A 179 -5.99 8.70 10.11
N ASN A 180 -5.02 8.41 10.96
CA ASN A 180 -4.00 7.39 10.76
C ASN A 180 -4.53 6.00 11.17
N VAL A 181 -5.37 5.39 10.34
CA VAL A 181 -6.11 4.16 10.66
C VAL A 181 -5.77 2.97 9.77
N GLY A 182 -5.01 3.18 8.69
CA GLY A 182 -4.65 2.12 7.77
C GLY A 182 -3.39 1.36 8.19
N GLU A 183 -3.38 0.05 7.96
CA GLU A 183 -2.18 -0.80 8.07
C GLU A 183 -2.06 -1.73 6.88
N VAL A 184 -0.86 -1.84 6.33
CA VAL A 184 -0.52 -2.73 5.23
C VAL A 184 0.79 -3.43 5.54
N LYS A 185 0.88 -4.71 5.22
CA LYS A 185 2.15 -5.42 5.16
C LYS A 185 2.52 -5.73 3.72
N SER A 186 3.82 -5.76 3.44
CA SER A 186 4.38 -6.19 2.17
C SER A 186 5.58 -7.08 2.44
N GLN A 187 5.72 -8.16 1.67
CA GLN A 187 6.86 -9.06 1.79
C GLN A 187 7.18 -9.66 0.43
N GLY A 188 8.43 -10.03 0.25
CA GLY A 188 8.86 -10.59 -1.00
C GLY A 188 10.33 -10.90 -1.01
N PHE A 189 10.80 -11.21 -2.19
CA PHE A 189 12.23 -11.35 -2.46
C PHE A 189 12.58 -10.67 -3.77
N ASP A 190 13.79 -10.18 -3.83
CA ASP A 190 14.40 -9.73 -5.06
C ASP A 190 15.81 -10.30 -5.18
N GLY A 191 16.28 -10.38 -6.39
CA GLY A 191 17.60 -10.92 -6.64
C GLY A 191 18.11 -10.55 -8.02
N ASN A 192 19.41 -10.53 -8.12
CA ASN A 192 20.11 -10.39 -9.38
C ASN A 192 21.28 -11.36 -9.45
N PHE A 193 21.65 -11.75 -10.66
CA PHE A 193 22.83 -12.53 -10.88
C PHE A 193 23.56 -12.07 -12.14
N ALA A 194 24.86 -12.31 -12.18
CA ALA A 194 25.66 -12.14 -13.36
C ALA A 194 26.65 -13.31 -13.49
N LEU A 195 26.72 -13.88 -14.69
CA LEU A 195 27.66 -14.89 -15.09
C LEU A 195 28.57 -14.34 -16.19
N LYS A 196 29.87 -14.32 -15.94
CA LYS A 196 30.90 -13.89 -16.90
C LYS A 196 31.70 -15.10 -17.32
N GLN A 197 31.77 -15.37 -18.60
CA GLN A 197 32.51 -16.51 -19.17
C GLN A 197 33.27 -16.08 -20.41
N LYS A 198 34.55 -16.46 -20.48
CA LYS A 198 35.34 -16.27 -21.66
C LYS A 198 35.33 -17.57 -22.50
N LEU A 199 34.89 -17.44 -23.73
CA LEU A 199 34.82 -18.53 -24.71
C LEU A 199 35.80 -18.24 -25.87
N GLY A 200 37.04 -18.69 -25.72
CA GLY A 200 38.09 -18.32 -26.64
C GLY A 200 38.41 -16.82 -26.58
N GLU A 201 38.22 -16.10 -27.67
CA GLU A 201 38.42 -14.64 -27.76
C GLU A 201 37.14 -13.83 -27.39
N VAL A 202 36.02 -14.52 -27.20
CA VAL A 202 34.73 -13.86 -26.92
C VAL A 202 34.47 -13.80 -25.40
N ASP A 203 34.20 -12.61 -24.89
CA ASP A 203 33.77 -12.41 -23.52
C ASP A 203 32.22 -12.36 -23.49
N MET A 204 31.61 -13.33 -22.82
CA MET A 204 30.17 -13.45 -22.65
C MET A 204 29.78 -13.03 -21.25
N THR A 205 28.74 -12.22 -21.13
CA THR A 205 28.12 -11.88 -19.85
C THR A 205 26.61 -12.11 -19.92
N ILE A 206 26.10 -12.98 -19.03
CA ILE A 206 24.67 -13.22 -18.85
C ILE A 206 24.26 -12.56 -17.53
N ARG A 207 23.19 -11.78 -17.54
CA ARG A 207 22.62 -11.12 -16.35
C ARG A 207 21.12 -11.37 -16.29
N GLY A 208 20.62 -11.47 -15.09
CA GLY A 208 19.19 -11.57 -14.85
C GLY A 208 18.82 -10.96 -13.50
N ASN A 209 17.60 -10.54 -13.39
CA ASN A 209 17.00 -10.10 -12.14
C ASN A 209 15.60 -10.70 -12.01
N ILE A 210 15.19 -10.92 -10.78
CA ILE A 210 13.85 -11.39 -10.42
C ILE A 210 13.38 -10.63 -9.19
N THR A 211 12.14 -10.20 -9.20
CA THR A 211 11.49 -9.58 -8.04
C THR A 211 10.10 -10.18 -7.87
N TYR A 212 9.77 -10.57 -6.66
CA TYR A 212 8.45 -11.02 -6.29
C TYR A 212 8.00 -10.30 -5.03
N SER A 213 6.81 -9.70 -5.04
CA SER A 213 6.24 -9.05 -3.86
C SER A 213 4.76 -9.37 -3.70
N LYS A 214 4.33 -9.45 -2.44
CA LYS A 214 2.94 -9.61 -2.06
C LYS A 214 2.63 -8.66 -0.92
N ASN A 215 1.57 -7.88 -1.08
CA ASN A 215 1.05 -7.02 -0.01
C ASN A 215 -0.29 -7.56 0.52
N GLU A 216 -0.70 -7.08 1.69
CA GLU A 216 -1.98 -7.41 2.31
C GLU A 216 -2.43 -6.25 3.20
N VAL A 217 -3.69 -5.87 3.07
CA VAL A 217 -4.34 -4.89 3.94
C VAL A 217 -4.63 -5.54 5.29
N LEU A 218 -4.00 -5.04 6.35
CA LEU A 218 -4.21 -5.54 7.72
C LEU A 218 -5.34 -4.81 8.42
N GLU A 219 -5.37 -3.48 8.25
CA GLU A 219 -6.42 -2.61 8.78
C GLU A 219 -6.76 -1.52 7.76
N LYS A 220 -8.04 -1.28 7.63
CA LYS A 220 -8.63 -0.19 6.86
C LYS A 220 -9.94 0.22 7.50
N ASP A 221 -10.23 1.53 7.52
CA ASP A 221 -11.53 2.04 7.95
C ASP A 221 -12.52 1.82 6.81
N GLU A 222 -13.42 0.88 6.97
CA GLU A 222 -14.39 0.47 5.96
C GLU A 222 -15.80 0.52 6.53
N GLU A 223 -16.78 0.83 5.69
CA GLU A 223 -18.17 0.70 6.07
C GLU A 223 -18.51 -0.74 6.42
N ASN A 224 -19.50 -0.93 7.31
CA ASN A 224 -19.94 -2.27 7.65
C ASN A 224 -20.48 -3.00 6.43
N GLN A 225 -19.81 -4.08 6.05
CA GLN A 225 -20.22 -4.94 4.95
C GLN A 225 -21.09 -6.09 5.47
N VAL A 226 -22.09 -6.48 4.67
CA VAL A 226 -22.98 -7.61 5.01
C VAL A 226 -22.21 -8.92 5.02
N TYR A 227 -21.27 -9.08 4.10
CA TYR A 227 -20.49 -10.30 3.93
C TYR A 227 -19.00 -10.05 4.11
N SER A 228 -18.30 -10.99 4.75
CA SER A 228 -16.88 -10.86 5.09
C SER A 228 -15.96 -10.73 3.87
N TYR A 229 -16.31 -11.34 2.75
CA TYR A 229 -15.54 -11.28 1.51
C TYR A 229 -15.64 -9.93 0.78
N LEU A 230 -16.57 -9.05 1.19
CA LEU A 230 -16.68 -7.70 0.63
C LEU A 230 -15.66 -6.73 1.22
N TYR A 231 -15.09 -7.01 2.42
CA TYR A 231 -14.04 -6.18 2.99
C TYR A 231 -12.76 -6.25 2.16
N GLN A 232 -11.99 -5.15 2.15
CA GLN A 232 -10.64 -5.15 1.59
C GLN A 232 -9.61 -5.71 2.56
N LYS A 233 -9.89 -5.64 3.87
CA LYS A 233 -9.06 -6.26 4.91
C LYS A 233 -8.81 -7.75 4.61
N GLY A 234 -7.54 -8.17 4.69
CA GLY A 234 -7.11 -9.54 4.37
C GLY A 234 -6.80 -9.81 2.90
N TYR A 235 -7.10 -8.85 2.02
CA TYR A 235 -6.76 -8.92 0.60
C TYR A 235 -5.59 -7.98 0.25
N ARG A 236 -5.14 -8.04 -0.99
CA ARG A 236 -4.14 -7.11 -1.52
C ARG A 236 -4.72 -5.70 -1.64
N VAL A 237 -3.85 -4.70 -1.58
CA VAL A 237 -4.24 -3.27 -1.65
C VAL A 237 -5.07 -2.97 -2.91
N ASP A 238 -4.67 -3.53 -4.04
CA ASP A 238 -5.30 -3.36 -5.36
C ASP A 238 -6.00 -4.63 -5.85
N GLN A 239 -6.53 -5.44 -4.92
CA GLN A 239 -7.29 -6.65 -5.25
C GLN A 239 -8.52 -6.31 -6.07
N VAL A 240 -8.59 -6.88 -7.26
CA VAL A 240 -9.79 -6.79 -8.10
C VAL A 240 -10.87 -7.68 -7.52
N LYS A 241 -12.06 -7.13 -7.34
CA LYS A 241 -13.27 -7.85 -6.98
C LYS A 241 -14.26 -7.80 -8.14
N GLY A 242 -14.92 -8.92 -8.40
CA GLY A 242 -15.87 -9.03 -9.49
C GLY A 242 -16.75 -10.25 -9.34
N LEU A 243 -17.67 -10.42 -10.27
CA LEU A 243 -18.57 -11.54 -10.33
C LEU A 243 -17.89 -12.76 -10.97
N ILE A 244 -18.27 -13.95 -10.52
CA ILE A 244 -17.79 -15.21 -11.11
C ILE A 244 -18.74 -15.58 -12.24
N ALA A 245 -18.22 -15.69 -13.48
CA ALA A 245 -18.99 -16.19 -14.61
C ALA A 245 -19.10 -17.72 -14.55
N GLU A 246 -20.29 -18.27 -14.64
CA GLU A 246 -20.55 -19.72 -14.72
C GLU A 246 -20.72 -20.21 -16.17
N GLY A 247 -20.96 -19.29 -17.10
CA GLY A 247 -21.18 -19.58 -18.52
C GLY A 247 -22.03 -18.53 -19.19
N LEU A 248 -22.75 -18.94 -20.22
CA LEU A 248 -23.73 -18.10 -20.92
C LEU A 248 -25.12 -18.72 -20.74
N PHE A 249 -26.14 -17.88 -20.68
CA PHE A 249 -27.53 -18.34 -20.67
C PHE A 249 -27.86 -19.04 -21.99
N ALA A 250 -28.38 -20.28 -21.91
CA ALA A 250 -28.69 -21.07 -23.07
C ALA A 250 -29.99 -20.57 -23.77
N ASP A 251 -31.02 -20.31 -22.99
CA ASP A 251 -32.36 -19.89 -23.46
C ASP A 251 -33.11 -19.12 -22.34
N TYR A 252 -34.34 -18.74 -22.63
CA TYR A 252 -35.21 -18.04 -21.67
C TYR A 252 -35.64 -18.91 -20.48
N ASP A 253 -35.66 -20.24 -20.63
CA ASP A 253 -35.97 -21.15 -19.53
C ASP A 253 -34.82 -21.23 -18.54
N ASP A 254 -33.57 -21.24 -19.03
CA ASP A 254 -32.38 -21.13 -18.20
C ASP A 254 -32.35 -19.79 -17.42
N ILE A 255 -32.71 -18.68 -18.09
CA ILE A 255 -32.80 -17.38 -17.41
C ILE A 255 -33.87 -17.41 -16.31
N ARG A 256 -35.01 -17.99 -16.56
CA ARG A 256 -36.13 -18.04 -15.60
C ARG A 256 -35.86 -18.91 -14.39
N THR A 257 -35.05 -19.95 -14.53
CA THR A 257 -34.69 -20.90 -13.47
C THR A 257 -33.41 -20.54 -12.73
N SER A 258 -32.69 -19.56 -13.21
CA SER A 258 -31.44 -19.08 -12.58
C SER A 258 -31.69 -17.89 -11.65
N PRO A 259 -30.76 -17.58 -10.74
CA PRO A 259 -30.78 -16.36 -9.92
C PRO A 259 -30.96 -15.11 -10.79
N LYS A 260 -31.79 -14.17 -10.33
CA LYS A 260 -32.06 -12.93 -11.06
C LYS A 260 -30.80 -12.04 -11.05
N GLN A 261 -30.37 -11.60 -12.22
CA GLN A 261 -29.27 -10.60 -12.32
C GLN A 261 -29.83 -9.17 -12.33
N GLU A 262 -29.36 -8.32 -11.43
CA GLU A 262 -29.89 -6.95 -11.26
C GLU A 262 -29.16 -5.89 -12.10
N PHE A 263 -28.22 -6.28 -12.96
CA PHE A 263 -27.41 -5.36 -13.78
C PHE A 263 -28.10 -4.87 -15.05
N GLY A 264 -29.30 -5.39 -15.36
CA GLY A 264 -30.07 -5.05 -16.54
C GLY A 264 -30.94 -6.19 -17.02
N THR A 265 -31.54 -6.02 -18.22
CA THR A 265 -32.32 -7.07 -18.88
C THR A 265 -31.38 -8.09 -19.48
N VAL A 266 -31.59 -9.35 -19.13
CA VAL A 266 -30.76 -10.48 -19.55
C VAL A 266 -31.41 -11.19 -20.74
N GLN A 267 -30.58 -11.64 -21.68
CA GLN A 267 -31.01 -12.38 -22.88
C GLN A 267 -30.20 -13.68 -23.04
N PRO A 268 -30.72 -14.68 -23.78
CA PRO A 268 -29.92 -15.85 -24.13
C PRO A 268 -28.61 -15.45 -24.82
N GLY A 269 -27.50 -16.03 -24.37
CA GLY A 269 -26.15 -15.67 -24.81
C GLY A 269 -25.42 -14.65 -23.92
N ASP A 270 -26.13 -14.00 -22.98
CA ASP A 270 -25.49 -13.15 -21.98
C ASP A 270 -24.77 -13.98 -20.93
N ILE A 271 -23.80 -13.35 -20.19
CA ILE A 271 -23.04 -14.03 -19.16
C ILE A 271 -23.93 -14.33 -17.96
N LYS A 272 -23.94 -15.60 -17.54
CA LYS A 272 -24.55 -16.10 -16.34
C LYS A 272 -23.54 -15.99 -15.19
N TYR A 273 -23.86 -15.21 -14.17
CA TYR A 273 -23.01 -15.03 -13.00
C TYR A 273 -23.51 -15.86 -11.82
N LYS A 274 -22.56 -16.23 -10.98
CA LYS A 274 -22.80 -17.01 -9.77
C LYS A 274 -23.41 -16.14 -8.69
N ASP A 275 -24.50 -16.63 -8.09
CA ASP A 275 -25.00 -16.16 -6.81
C ASP A 275 -24.09 -16.75 -5.70
N VAL A 276 -23.28 -15.91 -5.09
CA VAL A 276 -22.25 -16.33 -4.12
C VAL A 276 -22.86 -16.45 -2.72
N ASN A 277 -23.79 -15.58 -2.38
CA ASN A 277 -24.41 -15.53 -1.05
C ASN A 277 -25.66 -16.43 -0.94
N GLY A 278 -26.21 -16.91 -2.07
CA GLY A 278 -27.35 -17.81 -2.11
C GLY A 278 -28.70 -17.15 -1.85
N ASP A 279 -28.83 -15.85 -2.06
CA ASP A 279 -30.08 -15.10 -1.82
C ASP A 279 -31.05 -15.11 -3.02
N GLY A 280 -30.66 -15.73 -4.12
CA GLY A 280 -31.46 -15.85 -5.36
C GLY A 280 -31.33 -14.65 -6.29
N VAL A 281 -30.45 -13.70 -5.97
CA VAL A 281 -30.22 -12.48 -6.76
C VAL A 281 -28.73 -12.27 -6.94
N VAL A 282 -28.29 -11.95 -8.16
CA VAL A 282 -26.90 -11.59 -8.43
C VAL A 282 -26.78 -10.08 -8.51
N ASN A 283 -26.02 -9.52 -7.58
CA ASN A 283 -25.78 -8.08 -7.48
C ASN A 283 -24.38 -7.76 -6.95
N ASP A 284 -24.16 -6.55 -6.42
CA ASP A 284 -22.87 -6.14 -5.88
C ASP A 284 -22.42 -6.93 -4.65
N ASN A 285 -23.35 -7.60 -3.96
CA ASN A 285 -23.04 -8.47 -2.82
C ASN A 285 -22.38 -9.80 -3.25
N ASP A 286 -22.38 -10.13 -4.53
CA ASP A 286 -21.75 -11.36 -5.06
C ASP A 286 -20.35 -11.12 -5.60
N LYS A 287 -19.83 -9.89 -5.49
CA LYS A 287 -18.47 -9.58 -5.90
C LYS A 287 -17.45 -10.17 -4.93
N VAL A 288 -16.63 -11.07 -5.41
CA VAL A 288 -15.55 -11.71 -4.67
C VAL A 288 -14.19 -11.36 -5.27
N ALA A 289 -13.12 -11.63 -4.55
CA ALA A 289 -11.77 -11.46 -5.08
C ALA A 289 -11.56 -12.39 -6.28
N ILE A 290 -11.28 -11.83 -7.44
CA ILE A 290 -11.05 -12.55 -8.69
C ILE A 290 -9.65 -12.29 -9.21
N GLY A 291 -9.01 -13.34 -9.77
CA GLY A 291 -7.70 -13.23 -10.39
C GLY A 291 -6.62 -12.65 -9.48
N ALA A 292 -5.65 -11.99 -10.12
CA ALA A 292 -4.58 -11.27 -9.46
C ALA A 292 -4.98 -9.80 -9.18
N THR A 293 -4.02 -9.02 -8.73
CA THR A 293 -4.12 -7.57 -8.61
C THR A 293 -3.93 -6.90 -9.96
N THR A 294 -4.26 -5.62 -10.05
CA THR A 294 -3.99 -4.80 -11.25
C THR A 294 -2.50 -4.63 -11.50
N THR A 295 -1.67 -4.79 -10.47
CA THR A 295 -0.21 -4.72 -10.55
C THR A 295 0.38 -6.13 -10.59
N PRO A 296 1.22 -6.49 -11.57
CA PRO A 296 1.91 -7.77 -11.61
C PRO A 296 2.80 -8.00 -10.38
N ASN A 297 2.94 -9.25 -9.97
CA ASN A 297 3.80 -9.63 -8.84
C ASN A 297 5.27 -9.89 -9.23
N LEU A 298 5.53 -10.04 -10.53
CA LEU A 298 6.84 -10.36 -11.11
C LEU A 298 7.28 -9.27 -12.08
#